data_03735e84ec9e2f15a80f9df80c5c20d7
#
_entry.id   03735e84ec9e2f15a80f9df80c5c20d7
#
_cell.length_a   1.000
_cell.length_b   1.000
_cell.length_c   1.000
_cell.angle_alpha   90.00
_cell.angle_beta   90.00
_cell.angle_gamma   90.00
#
_symmetry.space_group_name_H-M   'P 1'
#
loop_
_entity.id
_entity.type
_entity.pdbx_description
1 polymer ?
#
loop_
_entity_poly.entity_id
_entity_poly.type
_entity_poly.pdbx_seq_one_letter_code
_entity_poly.pdbx_strand_id
1 'polypeptide(L)'
;MLAVEMRDVNYHVNGRPILEDINLEVPQGEILAVIGPNGGGKTTLLKLITGQIIPSEGVVKVLGKNPEDARERIGYLPQRSHFKTDFPINVLQTVLMGTYRRFEAYTDDDRKRALRSLKMVGMLDYQDRKIGELSGGELQRVFLARAIVRNPDLLLLDEPTASVDPAFRTSFYNLIDGLRGSITVILVSHDIGTVAQHVDSVACLNHRLFVHGTVEDAVNCLEDAYGCPVELIAHGIPHRVLHEHREE
;
A
#
# COMPACT_ATOMS: atom_id res chain seq x y z
N MET A 1 4.32 -16.05 12.64
CA MET A 1 4.73 -14.76 13.24
C MET A 1 3.91 -13.66 12.63
N LEU A 2 3.59 -12.61 13.39
CA LEU A 2 2.88 -11.44 12.86
C LEU A 2 3.88 -10.46 12.23
N ALA A 3 3.51 -9.90 11.09
CA ALA A 3 4.20 -8.78 10.45
C ALA A 3 3.72 -7.45 11.03
N VAL A 4 2.41 -7.34 11.29
CA VAL A 4 1.81 -6.19 11.95
C VAL A 4 0.88 -6.67 13.05
N GLU A 5 0.93 -6.02 14.20
CA GLU A 5 0.04 -6.23 15.34
C GLU A 5 -0.38 -4.87 15.89
N MET A 6 -1.67 -4.61 15.90
CA MET A 6 -2.27 -3.41 16.48
C MET A 6 -3.31 -3.84 17.51
N ARG A 7 -3.23 -3.27 18.72
CA ARG A 7 -4.14 -3.57 19.84
C ARG A 7 -4.68 -2.29 20.42
N ASP A 8 -6.01 -2.15 20.42
CA ASP A 8 -6.79 -1.03 20.98
C ASP A 8 -6.26 0.34 20.51
N VAL A 9 -5.85 0.42 19.23
CA VAL A 9 -5.17 1.59 18.69
C VAL A 9 -6.17 2.70 18.37
N ASN A 10 -5.97 3.84 19.01
CA ASN A 10 -6.69 5.08 18.77
C ASN A 10 -5.74 6.15 18.25
N TYR A 11 -6.20 6.98 17.31
CA TYR A 11 -5.46 8.13 16.81
C TYR A 11 -6.36 9.34 16.62
N HIS A 12 -6.00 10.46 17.26
CA HIS A 12 -6.75 11.70 17.24
C HIS A 12 -5.91 12.84 16.66
N VAL A 13 -6.55 13.73 15.92
CA VAL A 13 -5.94 15.00 15.44
C VAL A 13 -6.80 16.16 15.88
N ASN A 14 -6.23 17.08 16.65
CA ASN A 14 -6.96 18.23 17.21
C ASN A 14 -8.26 17.85 17.93
N GLY A 15 -8.22 16.76 18.70
CA GLY A 15 -9.37 16.23 19.44
C GLY A 15 -10.42 15.49 18.59
N ARG A 16 -10.20 15.35 17.29
CA ARG A 16 -11.09 14.57 16.40
C ARG A 16 -10.53 13.17 16.21
N PRO A 17 -11.34 12.11 16.39
CA PRO A 17 -10.90 10.76 16.13
C PRO A 17 -10.71 10.55 14.60
N ILE A 18 -9.58 9.97 14.24
CA ILE A 18 -9.26 9.54 12.88
C ILE A 18 -9.30 8.02 12.80
N LEU A 19 -8.80 7.35 13.84
CA LEU A 19 -8.91 5.90 14.01
C LEU A 19 -9.36 5.62 15.44
N GLU A 20 -10.28 4.68 15.59
CA GLU A 20 -10.86 4.28 16.88
C GLU A 20 -10.87 2.76 17.01
N ASP A 21 -10.33 2.27 18.12
CA ASP A 21 -10.35 0.86 18.52
C ASP A 21 -9.86 -0.10 17.41
N ILE A 22 -8.74 0.22 16.79
CA ILE A 22 -8.17 -0.61 15.73
C ILE A 22 -7.45 -1.81 16.35
N ASN A 23 -7.96 -3.00 16.05
CA ASN A 23 -7.39 -4.29 16.37
C ASN A 23 -7.09 -5.03 15.05
N LEU A 24 -5.81 -5.18 14.69
CA LEU A 24 -5.38 -5.74 13.41
C LEU A 24 -4.17 -6.65 13.60
N GLU A 25 -4.27 -7.88 13.10
CA GLU A 25 -3.17 -8.83 13.08
C GLU A 25 -2.91 -9.28 11.65
N VAL A 26 -1.69 -9.05 11.13
CA VAL A 26 -1.29 -9.44 9.77
C VAL A 26 -0.17 -10.47 9.87
N PRO A 27 -0.39 -11.72 9.46
CA PRO A 27 0.65 -12.74 9.38
C PRO A 27 1.78 -12.39 8.42
N GLN A 28 2.99 -12.91 8.68
CA GLN A 28 4.10 -12.76 7.73
C GLN A 28 3.83 -13.53 6.42
N GLY A 29 4.15 -12.89 5.29
CA GLY A 29 3.98 -13.45 3.95
C GLY A 29 2.58 -13.29 3.37
N GLU A 30 1.65 -12.71 4.13
CA GLU A 30 0.28 -12.43 3.71
C GLU A 30 0.20 -11.17 2.82
N ILE A 31 -0.71 -11.18 1.86
CA ILE A 31 -1.12 -10.01 1.09
C ILE A 31 -2.49 -9.56 1.61
N LEU A 32 -2.51 -8.46 2.37
CA LEU A 32 -3.72 -7.84 2.91
C LEU A 32 -4.14 -6.64 2.07
N ALA A 33 -5.41 -6.58 1.66
CA ALA A 33 -6.01 -5.35 1.14
C ALA A 33 -6.69 -4.56 2.26
N VAL A 34 -6.42 -3.27 2.36
CA VAL A 34 -7.17 -2.32 3.20
C VAL A 34 -8.07 -1.49 2.30
N ILE A 35 -9.38 -1.66 2.45
CA ILE A 35 -10.41 -0.97 1.67
C ILE A 35 -11.26 -0.08 2.57
N GLY A 36 -11.95 0.89 1.99
CA GLY A 36 -12.84 1.80 2.72
C GLY A 36 -12.97 3.16 2.04
N PRO A 37 -13.88 4.01 2.52
CA PRO A 37 -14.15 5.31 1.91
C PRO A 37 -12.95 6.27 2.02
N ASN A 38 -12.97 7.32 1.19
CA ASN A 38 -12.02 8.42 1.31
C ASN A 38 -12.18 9.11 2.66
N GLY A 39 -11.07 9.38 3.33
CA GLY A 39 -11.10 9.93 4.69
C GLY A 39 -11.24 8.89 5.81
N GLY A 40 -11.55 7.62 5.52
CA GLY A 40 -11.76 6.54 6.50
C GLY A 40 -10.50 6.11 7.28
N GLY A 41 -9.36 6.82 7.16
CA GLY A 41 -8.17 6.57 7.98
C GLY A 41 -7.11 5.64 7.38
N LYS A 42 -7.27 5.14 6.15
CA LYS A 42 -6.36 4.15 5.51
C LYS A 42 -4.89 4.61 5.47
N THR A 43 -4.62 5.82 4.95
CA THR A 43 -3.27 6.40 4.95
C THR A 43 -2.73 6.62 6.38
N THR A 44 -3.61 6.96 7.32
CA THR A 44 -3.25 7.11 8.75
C THR A 44 -2.82 5.77 9.35
N LEU A 45 -3.53 4.69 9.03
CA LEU A 45 -3.14 3.33 9.40
C LEU A 45 -1.73 3.00 8.92
N LEU A 46 -1.42 3.25 7.62
CA LEU A 46 -0.08 3.02 7.08
C LEU A 46 1.00 3.88 7.75
N LYS A 47 0.68 5.14 8.11
CA LYS A 47 1.61 6.03 8.82
C LYS A 47 1.92 5.55 10.24
N LEU A 48 0.95 4.94 10.94
CA LEU A 48 1.17 4.29 12.24
C LEU A 48 2.10 3.08 12.09
N ILE A 49 1.87 2.24 11.08
CA ILE A 49 2.70 1.06 10.79
C ILE A 49 4.13 1.47 10.41
N THR A 50 4.33 2.59 9.68
CA THR A 50 5.69 3.09 9.35
C THR A 50 6.35 3.85 10.50
N GLY A 51 5.65 4.09 11.62
CA GLY A 51 6.12 4.93 12.73
C GLY A 51 6.33 6.40 12.35
N GLN A 52 5.67 6.89 11.29
CA GLN A 52 5.67 8.32 10.94
C GLN A 52 4.84 9.14 11.93
N ILE A 53 3.84 8.51 12.52
CA ILE A 53 3.01 9.06 13.59
C ILE A 53 2.91 8.02 14.71
N ILE A 54 2.67 8.49 15.93
CA ILE A 54 2.53 7.66 17.12
C ILE A 54 1.04 7.59 17.47
N PRO A 55 0.50 6.42 17.86
CA PRO A 55 -0.89 6.31 18.28
C PRO A 55 -1.15 7.15 19.52
N SER A 56 -2.36 7.68 19.67
CA SER A 56 -2.79 8.39 20.88
C SER A 56 -2.97 7.41 22.04
N GLU A 57 -3.43 6.20 21.75
CA GLU A 57 -3.63 5.10 22.71
C GLU A 57 -3.41 3.76 21.99
N GLY A 58 -3.19 2.70 22.75
CA GLY A 58 -2.97 1.35 22.23
C GLY A 58 -1.53 1.09 21.84
N VAL A 59 -1.30 -0.06 21.18
CA VAL A 59 0.05 -0.54 20.85
C VAL A 59 0.11 -0.96 19.39
N VAL A 60 1.18 -0.54 18.69
CA VAL A 60 1.53 -0.99 17.35
C VAL A 60 2.86 -1.71 17.40
N LYS A 61 2.93 -2.93 16.87
CA LYS A 61 4.14 -3.69 16.65
C LYS A 61 4.28 -4.06 15.18
N VAL A 62 5.49 -3.94 14.66
CA VAL A 62 5.85 -4.31 13.29
C VAL A 62 7.05 -5.23 13.32
N LEU A 63 6.90 -6.43 12.75
CA LEU A 63 7.92 -7.49 12.80
C LEU A 63 8.41 -7.76 14.24
N GLY A 64 7.49 -7.69 15.22
CA GLY A 64 7.75 -7.89 16.66
C GLY A 64 8.44 -6.72 17.37
N LYS A 65 8.68 -5.60 16.69
CA LYS A 65 9.37 -4.40 17.21
C LYS A 65 8.45 -3.18 17.24
N ASN A 66 8.92 -2.08 17.84
CA ASN A 66 8.26 -0.79 17.62
C ASN A 66 8.41 -0.37 16.15
N PRO A 67 7.43 0.34 15.55
CA PRO A 67 7.47 0.72 14.14
C PRO A 67 8.76 1.46 13.75
N GLU A 68 9.28 2.33 14.61
CA GLU A 68 10.51 3.10 14.37
C GLU A 68 11.74 2.20 14.20
N ASP A 69 11.82 1.11 14.98
CA ASP A 69 12.93 0.15 14.96
C ASP A 69 12.84 -0.82 13.78
N ALA A 70 11.66 -0.93 13.17
CA ALA A 70 11.40 -1.79 12.02
C ALA A 70 11.57 -1.07 10.66
N ARG A 71 11.75 0.25 10.63
CA ARG A 71 11.74 1.08 9.40
C ARG A 71 12.64 0.58 8.27
N GLU A 72 13.80 0.06 8.60
CA GLU A 72 14.75 -0.44 7.57
C GLU A 72 14.25 -1.69 6.85
N ARG A 73 13.28 -2.39 7.45
CA ARG A 73 12.66 -3.60 6.91
C ARG A 73 11.29 -3.32 6.27
N ILE A 74 10.87 -2.04 6.22
CA ILE A 74 9.61 -1.59 5.64
C ILE A 74 9.88 -0.87 4.32
N GLY A 75 9.27 -1.34 3.23
CA GLY A 75 9.12 -0.59 2.00
C GLY A 75 7.81 0.20 2.02
N TYR A 76 7.83 1.46 1.62
CA TYR A 76 6.62 2.26 1.58
C TYR A 76 6.48 3.04 0.27
N LEU A 77 5.35 2.86 -0.39
CA LEU A 77 4.92 3.61 -1.56
C LEU A 77 3.71 4.47 -1.17
N PRO A 78 3.85 5.78 -0.96
CA PRO A 78 2.75 6.67 -0.62
C PRO A 78 1.86 6.97 -1.84
N GLN A 79 0.58 7.30 -1.61
CA GLN A 79 -0.43 7.62 -2.62
C GLN A 79 0.01 8.72 -3.59
N ARG A 80 0.61 9.79 -3.10
CA ARG A 80 1.16 10.89 -3.90
C ARG A 80 2.59 11.15 -3.48
N SER A 81 3.51 10.83 -4.36
CA SER A 81 4.85 11.37 -4.26
C SER A 81 4.82 12.79 -4.85
N HIS A 82 4.69 13.80 -3.99
CA HIS A 82 4.89 15.20 -4.39
C HIS A 82 6.37 15.42 -4.73
N PHE A 83 6.81 14.78 -5.80
CA PHE A 83 8.11 15.06 -6.35
C PHE A 83 7.98 16.31 -7.20
N LYS A 84 8.76 17.34 -6.85
CA LYS A 84 8.92 18.47 -7.77
C LYS A 84 9.65 17.93 -8.99
N THR A 85 8.95 17.85 -10.11
CA THR A 85 9.49 17.34 -11.40
C THR A 85 10.71 18.11 -11.89
N ASP A 86 10.92 19.33 -11.37
CA ASP A 86 12.06 20.18 -11.67
C ASP A 86 13.37 19.77 -10.97
N PHE A 87 13.32 18.77 -10.07
CA PHE A 87 14.51 18.31 -9.37
C PHE A 87 15.39 17.48 -10.32
N PRO A 88 16.68 17.84 -10.54
CA PRO A 88 17.52 17.25 -11.58
C PRO A 88 18.12 15.90 -11.17
N ILE A 89 17.29 14.93 -10.78
CA ILE A 89 17.72 13.56 -10.49
C ILE A 89 17.20 12.59 -11.55
N ASN A 90 17.96 11.53 -11.77
CA ASN A 90 17.58 10.46 -12.67
C ASN A 90 16.89 9.30 -11.94
N VAL A 91 16.37 8.36 -12.72
CA VAL A 91 15.66 7.16 -12.25
C VAL A 91 16.51 6.35 -11.28
N LEU A 92 17.77 6.05 -11.63
CA LEU A 92 18.66 5.26 -10.77
C LEU A 92 18.93 5.96 -9.44
N GLN A 93 19.20 7.26 -9.46
CA GLN A 93 19.40 8.06 -8.25
C GLN A 93 18.15 8.02 -7.34
N THR A 94 16.96 8.10 -7.94
CA THR A 94 15.68 8.02 -7.19
C THR A 94 15.54 6.68 -6.48
N VAL A 95 15.89 5.56 -7.13
CA VAL A 95 15.82 4.24 -6.52
C VAL A 95 16.88 4.08 -5.44
N LEU A 96 18.10 4.58 -5.66
CA LEU A 96 19.18 4.58 -4.67
C LEU A 96 18.80 5.31 -3.37
N MET A 97 17.94 6.35 -3.43
CA MET A 97 17.44 6.99 -2.20
C MET A 97 16.72 6.00 -1.27
N GLY A 98 16.17 4.90 -1.78
CA GLY A 98 15.58 3.83 -0.97
C GLY A 98 16.60 3.05 -0.14
N THR A 99 17.90 3.09 -0.49
CA THR A 99 18.98 2.46 0.28
C THR A 99 19.69 3.42 1.22
N TYR A 100 19.24 4.69 1.30
CA TYR A 100 19.90 5.73 2.08
C TYR A 100 20.12 5.31 3.54
N ARG A 101 21.35 5.44 4.01
CA ARG A 101 21.77 5.32 5.41
C ARG A 101 22.42 6.63 5.84
N ARG A 102 22.09 7.02 7.05
CA ARG A 102 22.62 8.27 7.60
C ARG A 102 24.15 8.21 7.70
N PHE A 103 24.83 9.20 7.09
CA PHE A 103 26.30 9.34 7.08
C PHE A 103 27.07 8.25 6.32
N GLU A 104 26.41 7.45 5.48
CA GLU A 104 27.07 6.46 4.64
C GLU A 104 26.95 6.82 3.16
N ALA A 105 28.01 6.59 2.39
CA ALA A 105 27.96 6.69 0.93
C ALA A 105 27.27 5.46 0.33
N TYR A 106 26.67 5.62 -0.85
CA TYR A 106 26.17 4.49 -1.62
C TYR A 106 27.29 3.55 -2.03
N THR A 107 27.06 2.25 -1.85
CA THR A 107 27.99 1.19 -2.21
C THR A 107 27.68 0.63 -3.61
N ASP A 108 28.62 -0.14 -4.17
CA ASP A 108 28.39 -0.89 -5.42
C ASP A 108 27.24 -1.92 -5.25
N ASP A 109 27.04 -2.46 -4.05
CA ASP A 109 25.94 -3.37 -3.75
C ASP A 109 24.59 -2.63 -3.75
N ASP A 110 24.52 -1.41 -3.23
CA ASP A 110 23.32 -0.57 -3.33
C ASP A 110 22.96 -0.30 -4.80
N ARG A 111 23.96 0.00 -5.63
CA ARG A 111 23.75 0.17 -7.07
C ARG A 111 23.24 -1.11 -7.74
N LYS A 112 23.82 -2.26 -7.43
CA LYS A 112 23.36 -3.56 -7.97
C LYS A 112 21.93 -3.86 -7.54
N ARG A 113 21.55 -3.57 -6.29
CA ARG A 113 20.17 -3.71 -5.79
C ARG A 113 19.23 -2.79 -6.53
N ALA A 114 19.59 -1.52 -6.71
CA ALA A 114 18.78 -0.55 -7.44
C ALA A 114 18.52 -0.99 -8.90
N LEU A 115 19.55 -1.47 -9.60
CA LEU A 115 19.39 -1.99 -10.98
C LEU A 115 18.49 -3.23 -11.04
N ARG A 116 18.60 -4.15 -10.06
CA ARG A 116 17.71 -5.32 -9.97
C ARG A 116 16.25 -4.87 -9.75
N SER A 117 16.02 -3.93 -8.83
CA SER A 117 14.67 -3.42 -8.56
C SER A 117 14.08 -2.72 -9.79
N LEU A 118 14.89 -1.94 -10.53
CA LEU A 118 14.47 -1.34 -11.80
C LEU A 118 14.12 -2.40 -12.84
N LYS A 119 14.89 -3.48 -12.92
CA LYS A 119 14.58 -4.60 -13.81
C LYS A 119 13.25 -5.27 -13.46
N MET A 120 12.97 -5.48 -12.16
CA MET A 120 11.73 -6.09 -11.69
C MET A 120 10.49 -5.28 -12.11
N VAL A 121 10.58 -3.97 -12.11
CA VAL A 121 9.47 -3.08 -12.50
C VAL A 121 9.50 -2.68 -14.00
N GLY A 122 10.42 -3.22 -14.79
CA GLY A 122 10.53 -2.94 -16.23
C GLY A 122 11.03 -1.52 -16.55
N MET A 123 11.87 -0.93 -15.68
CA MET A 123 12.37 0.45 -15.81
C MET A 123 13.91 0.52 -15.97
N LEU A 124 14.57 -0.61 -16.22
CA LEU A 124 16.04 -0.65 -16.28
C LEU A 124 16.61 0.23 -17.42
N ASP A 125 15.99 0.22 -18.59
CA ASP A 125 16.43 0.99 -19.76
C ASP A 125 16.26 2.51 -19.58
N TYR A 126 15.51 2.91 -18.56
CA TYR A 126 15.25 4.32 -18.21
C TYR A 126 16.16 4.83 -17.10
N GLN A 127 17.14 4.06 -16.64
CA GLN A 127 17.95 4.35 -15.45
C GLN A 127 18.59 5.76 -15.44
N ASP A 128 18.99 6.25 -16.60
CA ASP A 128 19.68 7.54 -16.77
C ASP A 128 18.72 8.70 -17.12
N ARG A 129 17.42 8.40 -17.38
CA ARG A 129 16.41 9.40 -17.71
C ARG A 129 16.05 10.22 -16.47
N LYS A 130 15.78 11.51 -16.64
CA LYS A 130 15.33 12.37 -15.55
C LYS A 130 13.90 11.99 -15.13
N ILE A 131 13.62 12.03 -13.84
CA ILE A 131 12.28 11.68 -13.32
C ILE A 131 11.16 12.59 -13.82
N GLY A 132 11.47 13.87 -14.11
CA GLY A 132 10.51 14.83 -14.67
C GLY A 132 10.09 14.55 -16.11
N GLU A 133 10.78 13.65 -16.81
CA GLU A 133 10.47 13.23 -18.18
C GLU A 133 9.61 11.97 -18.26
N LEU A 134 9.27 11.39 -17.08
CA LEU A 134 8.50 10.16 -16.98
C LEU A 134 7.00 10.45 -16.98
N SER A 135 6.22 9.55 -17.59
CA SER A 135 4.78 9.49 -17.40
C SER A 135 4.43 9.12 -15.96
N GLY A 136 3.19 9.37 -15.52
CA GLY A 136 2.74 9.03 -14.17
C GLY A 136 2.91 7.54 -13.85
N GLY A 137 2.62 6.64 -14.78
CA GLY A 137 2.78 5.20 -14.61
C GLY A 137 4.26 4.78 -14.51
N GLU A 138 5.15 5.36 -15.35
CA GLU A 138 6.59 5.11 -15.27
C GLU A 138 7.15 5.60 -13.93
N LEU A 139 6.74 6.78 -13.47
CA LEU A 139 7.14 7.33 -12.18
C LEU A 139 6.69 6.43 -11.03
N GLN A 140 5.46 5.90 -11.09
CA GLN A 140 4.94 4.96 -10.09
C GLN A 140 5.78 3.67 -10.04
N ARG A 141 6.21 3.12 -11.19
CA ARG A 141 7.15 1.99 -11.26
C ARG A 141 8.48 2.30 -10.59
N VAL A 142 9.03 3.48 -10.82
CA VAL A 142 10.29 3.91 -10.20
C VAL A 142 10.15 4.02 -8.67
N PHE A 143 9.04 4.56 -8.17
CA PHE A 143 8.80 4.62 -6.73
C PHE A 143 8.55 3.24 -6.11
N LEU A 144 7.92 2.31 -6.84
CA LEU A 144 7.82 0.93 -6.42
C LEU A 144 9.21 0.27 -6.33
N ALA A 145 10.07 0.47 -7.35
CA ALA A 145 11.46 -0.01 -7.31
C ALA A 145 12.22 0.54 -6.09
N ARG A 146 12.01 1.82 -5.76
CA ARG A 146 12.59 2.44 -4.56
C ARG A 146 12.08 1.80 -3.27
N ALA A 147 10.79 1.45 -3.20
CA ALA A 147 10.22 0.82 -2.02
C ALA A 147 10.76 -0.60 -1.77
N ILE A 148 11.05 -1.35 -2.85
CA ILE A 148 11.52 -2.75 -2.75
C ILE A 148 13.04 -2.91 -2.79
N VAL A 149 13.82 -1.85 -3.00
CA VAL A 149 15.28 -1.92 -3.24
C VAL A 149 16.08 -2.55 -2.09
N ARG A 150 15.56 -2.48 -0.87
CA ARG A 150 16.16 -3.09 0.34
C ARG A 150 15.71 -4.53 0.59
N ASN A 151 14.89 -5.12 -0.27
CA ASN A 151 14.20 -6.39 -0.02
C ASN A 151 13.47 -6.35 1.34
N PRO A 152 12.45 -5.50 1.49
CA PRO A 152 11.75 -5.34 2.76
C PRO A 152 11.01 -6.63 3.14
N ASP A 153 10.78 -6.82 4.44
CA ASP A 153 9.92 -7.90 4.95
C ASP A 153 8.44 -7.51 4.95
N LEU A 154 8.17 -6.19 4.97
CA LEU A 154 6.84 -5.60 4.89
C LEU A 154 6.82 -4.51 3.83
N LEU A 155 5.92 -4.63 2.85
CA LEU A 155 5.70 -3.64 1.79
C LEU A 155 4.33 -2.99 1.98
N LEU A 156 4.32 -1.68 2.13
CA LEU A 156 3.11 -0.88 2.29
C LEU A 156 2.86 -0.06 1.03
N LEU A 157 1.67 -0.18 0.44
CA LEU A 157 1.31 0.41 -0.84
C LEU A 157 0.01 1.21 -0.67
N ASP A 158 0.11 2.54 -0.81
CA ASP A 158 -1.03 3.45 -0.66
C ASP A 158 -1.56 3.85 -2.04
N GLU A 159 -2.66 3.24 -2.49
CA GLU A 159 -3.30 3.42 -3.81
C GLU A 159 -2.32 3.32 -4.99
N PRO A 160 -1.54 2.23 -5.11
CA PRO A 160 -0.43 2.12 -6.07
C PRO A 160 -0.86 2.11 -7.53
N THR A 161 -2.13 1.81 -7.81
CA THR A 161 -2.69 1.73 -9.17
C THR A 161 -3.67 2.85 -9.48
N ALA A 162 -3.79 3.86 -8.63
CA ALA A 162 -4.61 5.03 -8.91
C ALA A 162 -4.00 5.84 -10.08
N SER A 163 -4.80 6.14 -11.08
CA SER A 163 -4.42 6.98 -12.24
C SER A 163 -3.32 6.39 -13.15
N VAL A 164 -3.20 5.06 -13.23
CA VAL A 164 -2.28 4.37 -14.14
C VAL A 164 -3.04 3.59 -15.22
N ASP A 165 -2.36 3.32 -16.33
CA ASP A 165 -2.91 2.58 -17.46
C ASP A 165 -3.17 1.09 -17.11
N PRO A 166 -4.10 0.41 -17.85
CA PRO A 166 -4.44 -0.98 -17.58
C PRO A 166 -3.27 -1.96 -17.70
N ALA A 167 -2.31 -1.70 -18.62
CA ALA A 167 -1.15 -2.56 -18.81
C ALA A 167 -0.21 -2.51 -17.60
N PHE A 168 -0.04 -1.32 -17.01
CA PHE A 168 0.68 -1.19 -15.75
C PHE A 168 -0.04 -1.95 -14.63
N ARG A 169 -1.37 -1.79 -14.50
CA ARG A 169 -2.15 -2.45 -13.45
C ARG A 169 -1.93 -3.96 -13.48
N THR A 170 -2.05 -4.60 -14.65
CA THR A 170 -1.80 -6.04 -14.80
C THR A 170 -0.37 -6.42 -14.38
N SER A 171 0.64 -5.69 -14.85
CA SER A 171 2.03 -5.99 -14.50
C SER A 171 2.34 -5.76 -13.03
N PHE A 172 1.68 -4.79 -12.39
CA PHE A 172 1.78 -4.51 -10.96
C PHE A 172 1.25 -5.68 -10.12
N TYR A 173 0.03 -6.16 -10.42
CA TYR A 173 -0.54 -7.28 -9.67
C TYR A 173 0.24 -8.57 -9.89
N ASN A 174 0.74 -8.86 -11.10
CA ASN A 174 1.64 -9.98 -11.34
C ASN A 174 2.93 -9.90 -10.50
N LEU A 175 3.47 -8.69 -10.32
CA LEU A 175 4.61 -8.48 -9.43
C LEU A 175 4.24 -8.77 -7.96
N ILE A 176 3.09 -8.28 -7.49
CA ILE A 176 2.61 -8.51 -6.11
C ILE A 176 2.39 -10.01 -5.87
N ASP A 177 1.76 -10.71 -6.81
CA ASP A 177 1.58 -12.17 -6.73
C ASP A 177 2.93 -12.91 -6.62
N GLY A 178 3.95 -12.43 -7.33
CA GLY A 178 5.31 -12.98 -7.24
C GLY A 178 6.01 -12.75 -5.90
N LEU A 179 5.51 -11.84 -5.05
CA LEU A 179 6.03 -11.58 -3.70
C LEU A 179 5.34 -12.42 -2.62
N ARG A 180 4.23 -13.08 -2.96
CA ARG A 180 3.42 -13.90 -2.04
C ARG A 180 4.27 -14.90 -1.28
N GLY A 181 4.08 -14.99 0.04
CA GLY A 181 4.81 -15.88 0.93
C GLY A 181 6.26 -15.45 1.25
N SER A 182 6.88 -14.56 0.46
CA SER A 182 8.23 -14.05 0.69
C SER A 182 8.27 -12.67 1.36
N ILE A 183 7.32 -11.81 1.04
CA ILE A 183 7.17 -10.46 1.60
C ILE A 183 5.72 -10.30 2.04
N THR A 184 5.50 -9.72 3.21
CA THR A 184 4.16 -9.30 3.63
C THR A 184 3.79 -8.02 2.89
N VAL A 185 2.60 -7.96 2.31
CA VAL A 185 2.13 -6.77 1.58
C VAL A 185 0.86 -6.25 2.21
N ILE A 186 0.81 -4.96 2.51
CA ILE A 186 -0.44 -4.25 2.86
C ILE A 186 -0.71 -3.24 1.76
N LEU A 187 -1.81 -3.43 1.07
CA LEU A 187 -2.22 -2.66 -0.10
C LEU A 187 -3.51 -1.89 0.20
N VAL A 188 -3.45 -0.57 0.19
CA VAL A 188 -4.65 0.28 0.23
C VAL A 188 -5.21 0.42 -1.18
N SER A 189 -6.49 0.13 -1.36
CA SER A 189 -7.18 0.28 -2.64
C SER A 189 -8.63 0.69 -2.44
N HIS A 190 -9.21 1.33 -3.45
CA HIS A 190 -10.65 1.56 -3.58
C HIS A 190 -11.28 0.67 -4.67
N ASP A 191 -10.46 -0.07 -5.44
CA ASP A 191 -10.90 -1.00 -6.49
C ASP A 191 -10.92 -2.44 -5.95
N ILE A 192 -12.02 -2.79 -5.29
CA ILE A 192 -12.20 -4.10 -4.65
C ILE A 192 -12.22 -5.22 -5.69
N GLY A 193 -12.90 -4.99 -6.82
CA GLY A 193 -13.10 -6.01 -7.85
C GLY A 193 -11.78 -6.52 -8.44
N THR A 194 -10.81 -5.64 -8.64
CA THR A 194 -9.48 -6.03 -9.14
C THR A 194 -8.61 -6.62 -8.02
N VAL A 195 -8.63 -6.02 -6.83
CA VAL A 195 -7.76 -6.42 -5.71
C VAL A 195 -8.11 -7.80 -5.16
N ALA A 196 -9.40 -8.15 -5.11
CA ALA A 196 -9.90 -9.38 -4.51
C ALA A 196 -9.28 -10.67 -5.07
N GLN A 197 -8.80 -10.66 -6.31
CA GLN A 197 -8.18 -11.81 -6.96
C GLN A 197 -6.70 -12.00 -6.59
N HIS A 198 -6.08 -10.99 -5.97
CA HIS A 198 -4.64 -10.91 -5.73
C HIS A 198 -4.27 -10.89 -4.24
N VAL A 199 -5.25 -10.90 -3.34
CA VAL A 199 -5.02 -10.79 -1.90
C VAL A 199 -5.46 -12.05 -1.15
N ASP A 200 -4.87 -12.28 0.02
CA ASP A 200 -5.21 -13.40 0.89
C ASP A 200 -6.33 -13.00 1.85
N SER A 201 -6.35 -11.73 2.27
CA SER A 201 -7.35 -11.20 3.18
C SER A 201 -7.69 -9.74 2.87
N VAL A 202 -8.81 -9.28 3.42
CA VAL A 202 -9.32 -7.91 3.27
C VAL A 202 -9.65 -7.33 4.63
N ALA A 203 -9.28 -6.07 4.86
CA ALA A 203 -9.64 -5.27 6.01
C ALA A 203 -10.50 -4.08 5.57
N CYS A 204 -11.75 -4.00 6.03
CA CYS A 204 -12.65 -2.88 5.77
C CYS A 204 -12.49 -1.82 6.85
N LEU A 205 -11.98 -0.63 6.47
CA LEU A 205 -11.67 0.45 7.38
C LEU A 205 -12.47 1.72 7.07
N ASN A 206 -13.23 2.19 8.07
CA ASN A 206 -13.84 3.51 8.09
C ASN A 206 -13.82 4.03 9.52
N HIS A 207 -12.76 4.73 9.91
CA HIS A 207 -12.40 5.13 11.28
C HIS A 207 -12.25 3.96 12.26
N ARG A 208 -13.01 2.89 12.07
CA ARG A 208 -12.96 1.60 12.78
C ARG A 208 -12.72 0.48 11.80
N LEU A 209 -12.23 -0.62 12.31
CA LEU A 209 -12.09 -1.84 11.52
C LEU A 209 -13.42 -2.63 11.61
N PHE A 210 -14.15 -2.72 10.49
CA PHE A 210 -15.41 -3.44 10.43
C PHE A 210 -15.22 -4.93 10.21
N VAL A 211 -14.27 -5.28 9.35
CA VAL A 211 -13.92 -6.67 9.00
C VAL A 211 -12.42 -6.78 8.76
N HIS A 212 -11.86 -7.90 9.21
CA HIS A 212 -10.58 -8.42 8.78
C HIS A 212 -10.76 -9.92 8.59
N GLY A 213 -10.75 -10.38 7.33
CA GLY A 213 -11.03 -11.77 6.99
C GLY A 213 -10.91 -12.05 5.51
N THR A 214 -11.62 -13.07 5.05
CA THR A 214 -11.63 -13.44 3.64
C THR A 214 -12.27 -12.36 2.76
N VAL A 215 -12.04 -12.43 1.45
CA VAL A 215 -12.71 -11.54 0.48
C VAL A 215 -14.23 -11.66 0.58
N GLU A 216 -14.75 -12.85 0.83
CA GLU A 216 -16.19 -13.11 0.98
C GLU A 216 -16.76 -12.42 2.22
N ASP A 217 -16.04 -12.44 3.36
CA ASP A 217 -16.41 -11.74 4.58
C ASP A 217 -16.45 -10.23 4.35
N ALA A 218 -15.49 -9.69 3.63
CA ALA A 218 -15.42 -8.29 3.31
C ALA A 218 -16.59 -7.82 2.43
N VAL A 219 -16.96 -8.62 1.42
CA VAL A 219 -18.11 -8.32 0.55
C VAL A 219 -19.41 -8.13 1.34
N ASN A 220 -19.64 -9.01 2.32
CA ASN A 220 -20.84 -8.96 3.15
C ASN A 220 -20.92 -7.75 4.10
N CYS A 221 -19.78 -7.13 4.41
CA CYS A 221 -19.67 -5.97 5.32
C CYS A 221 -19.41 -4.64 4.62
N LEU A 222 -19.34 -4.63 3.29
CA LEU A 222 -19.07 -3.39 2.55
C LEU A 222 -20.16 -2.34 2.75
N GLU A 223 -21.42 -2.75 2.80
CA GLU A 223 -22.56 -1.83 3.06
C GLU A 223 -22.39 -1.13 4.41
N ASP A 224 -22.01 -1.86 5.46
CA ASP A 224 -21.78 -1.30 6.79
C ASP A 224 -20.58 -0.34 6.81
N ALA A 225 -19.48 -0.70 6.13
CA ALA A 225 -18.27 0.10 6.08
C ALA A 225 -18.42 1.39 5.25
N TYR A 226 -19.18 1.34 4.17
CA TYR A 226 -19.41 2.49 3.28
C TYR A 226 -20.67 3.29 3.64
N GLY A 227 -21.58 2.74 4.43
CA GLY A 227 -22.85 3.37 4.79
C GLY A 227 -23.84 3.51 3.62
N CYS A 228 -23.61 2.76 2.54
CA CYS A 228 -24.50 2.70 1.37
C CYS A 228 -24.36 1.32 0.69
N PRO A 229 -25.37 0.86 -0.07
CA PRO A 229 -25.27 -0.36 -0.85
C PRO A 229 -24.09 -0.31 -1.81
N VAL A 230 -23.17 -1.27 -1.71
CA VAL A 230 -22.00 -1.39 -2.60
C VAL A 230 -22.25 -2.55 -3.55
N GLU A 231 -22.54 -2.24 -4.80
CA GLU A 231 -22.65 -3.26 -5.84
C GLU A 231 -21.26 -3.65 -6.33
N LEU A 232 -20.84 -4.89 -6.04
CA LEU A 232 -19.64 -5.48 -6.62
C LEU A 232 -19.98 -6.00 -8.02
N ILE A 233 -19.44 -5.35 -9.04
CA ILE A 233 -19.46 -5.88 -10.40
C ILE A 233 -18.41 -6.98 -10.48
N ALA A 234 -18.79 -8.23 -10.20
CA ALA A 234 -17.93 -9.38 -10.45
C ALA A 234 -17.79 -9.58 -11.97
N HIS A 235 -16.63 -9.35 -12.50
CA HIS A 235 -16.30 -9.71 -13.88
C HIS A 235 -16.21 -11.24 -14.00
N GLY A 236 -17.32 -11.87 -14.37
CA GLY A 236 -17.37 -13.34 -14.58
C GLY A 236 -18.76 -13.87 -14.96
N ILE A 237 -19.84 -13.21 -14.56
CA ILE A 237 -21.23 -13.54 -14.97
C ILE A 237 -21.97 -12.23 -15.16
N PRO A 238 -22.63 -11.99 -16.32
CA PRO A 238 -23.33 -10.73 -16.55
C PRO A 238 -24.62 -10.68 -15.74
N HIS A 239 -24.63 -9.97 -14.64
CA HIS A 239 -25.85 -9.60 -13.96
C HIS A 239 -26.11 -8.11 -14.17
N ARG A 240 -27.21 -7.81 -14.88
CA ARG A 240 -27.80 -6.47 -14.91
C ARG A 240 -28.41 -6.19 -13.55
N VAL A 241 -27.92 -5.15 -12.87
CA VAL A 241 -28.66 -4.53 -11.77
C VAL A 241 -28.71 -3.04 -12.02
N LEU A 242 -29.83 -2.59 -12.57
CA LEU A 242 -30.26 -1.20 -12.54
C LEU A 242 -31.49 -1.18 -11.63
N HIS A 243 -31.34 -0.73 -10.40
CA HIS A 243 -32.48 -0.28 -9.61
C HIS A 243 -32.61 1.22 -9.78
N GLU A 244 -33.75 1.64 -10.33
CA GLU A 244 -34.15 3.05 -10.45
C GLU A 244 -34.30 3.65 -9.04
N HIS A 245 -33.62 4.78 -8.82
CA HIS A 245 -33.93 5.65 -7.69
C HIS A 245 -35.37 6.10 -7.81
N ARG A 246 -36.24 5.71 -6.89
CA ARG A 246 -37.52 6.39 -6.66
C ARG A 246 -37.20 7.63 -5.84
N GLU A 247 -37.37 8.78 -6.47
CA GLU A 247 -37.50 10.06 -5.78
C GLU A 247 -38.82 10.01 -4.97
N GLU A 248 -38.70 10.24 -3.64
CA GLU A 248 -39.79 10.76 -2.81
C GLU A 248 -39.32 12.10 -2.22
#